data_db4a06079b49627743105bf40a1e1925
#
_entry.id   db4a06079b49627743105bf40a1e1925
#
_cell.length_a   1.000
_cell.length_b   1.000
_cell.length_c   1.000
_cell.angle_alpha   90.00
_cell.angle_beta   90.00
_cell.angle_gamma   90.00
#
_symmetry.space_group_name_H-M   'P 1'
#
loop_
_entity.id
_entity.type
_entity.pdbx_description
1 polymer ?
#
loop_
_entity_poly.entity_id
_entity_poly.type
_entity_poly.pdbx_seq_one_letter_code
_entity_poly.pdbx_strand_id
1 'polypeptide(L)'
;VVPSAAPLPAWAEEKGGKILTAGRWGAMNVEVKDGKIVSSTGALAKTIPNSLQSTAADQVHTTARIQHPMVRKSYLDNPLQPAKGRGEDTYVQVSWEQALKLIHEQHDRIRKANGPSAIFAGSYGWRSSGVLHKAQTLLQRYMNLAGGYSGHSGDYSTGAAQVIMPHVVGSVEVYEQQTWPLILENSQVVVLWGMNPLNTLKIAWSSTDEQGLEYFHQLKKSGKPVIAIDPICSETIEFFGDNATWIAPNMGTDVALMLGIAHTLMTQGKHDKVFLEKYTTGYPQFEE
;
A
#
# COMPACT_ATOMS: atom_id res chain seq x y z
N VAL A 1 -21.19 25.87 -12.73
CA VAL A 1 -22.22 24.93 -13.17
C VAL A 1 -21.54 23.58 -13.21
N VAL A 2 -21.75 22.74 -12.19
CA VAL A 2 -21.36 21.34 -12.23
C VAL A 2 -22.38 20.70 -13.20
N PRO A 3 -21.95 20.07 -14.31
CA PRO A 3 -22.90 19.37 -15.15
C PRO A 3 -23.61 18.32 -14.29
N SER A 4 -24.92 18.19 -14.46
CA SER A 4 -25.69 17.07 -13.94
C SER A 4 -24.91 15.80 -14.23
N ALA A 5 -24.93 14.86 -13.31
CA ALA A 5 -24.19 13.59 -13.48
C ALA A 5 -24.33 13.13 -14.93
N ALA A 6 -23.19 13.00 -15.60
CA ALA A 6 -23.19 12.51 -16.98
C ALA A 6 -23.96 11.19 -17.01
N PRO A 7 -24.82 10.95 -17.99
CA PRO A 7 -25.52 9.68 -18.10
C PRO A 7 -24.48 8.56 -18.05
N LEU A 8 -24.80 7.50 -17.34
CA LEU A 8 -23.93 6.33 -17.30
C LEU A 8 -23.63 5.91 -18.76
N PRO A 9 -22.39 5.53 -19.06
CA PRO A 9 -22.05 5.08 -20.40
C PRO A 9 -22.93 3.88 -20.77
N ALA A 10 -23.30 3.77 -22.05
CA ALA A 10 -24.25 2.76 -22.56
C ALA A 10 -23.95 1.32 -22.12
N TRP A 11 -22.66 0.99 -21.87
CA TRP A 11 -22.28 -0.31 -21.33
C TRP A 11 -22.72 -0.53 -19.87
N ALA A 12 -23.02 0.52 -19.10
CA ALA A 12 -23.53 0.43 -17.73
C ALA A 12 -25.06 0.28 -17.70
N GLU A 13 -25.73 0.52 -18.82
CA GLU A 13 -27.17 0.34 -18.98
C GLU A 13 -27.53 -1.07 -19.50
N GLU A 14 -26.57 -1.84 -20.01
CA GLU A 14 -26.80 -3.22 -20.41
C GLU A 14 -27.14 -4.08 -19.20
N LYS A 15 -28.28 -4.74 -19.31
CA LYS A 15 -28.90 -5.59 -18.29
C LYS A 15 -28.07 -6.84 -17.96
N GLY A 16 -26.96 -6.65 -17.27
CA GLY A 16 -26.16 -7.75 -16.75
C GLY A 16 -25.01 -8.18 -17.67
N GLY A 17 -23.91 -8.61 -17.06
CA GLY A 17 -22.73 -9.13 -17.75
C GLY A 17 -21.55 -9.29 -16.81
N LYS A 18 -20.51 -9.96 -17.30
CA LYS A 18 -19.22 -9.99 -16.65
C LYS A 18 -18.39 -8.78 -17.08
N ILE A 19 -17.99 -7.98 -16.12
CA ILE A 19 -17.19 -6.78 -16.35
C ILE A 19 -15.82 -7.01 -15.73
N LEU A 20 -14.76 -6.85 -16.54
CA LEU A 20 -13.39 -6.84 -16.05
C LEU A 20 -13.12 -5.48 -15.40
N THR A 21 -12.68 -5.51 -14.16
CA THR A 21 -12.27 -4.33 -13.42
C THR A 21 -11.01 -4.61 -12.59
N ALA A 22 -10.50 -3.62 -11.92
CA ALA A 22 -9.34 -3.75 -11.06
C ALA A 22 -9.53 -2.93 -9.78
N GLY A 23 -9.03 -3.47 -8.69
CA GLY A 23 -9.03 -2.84 -7.38
C GLY A 23 -7.74 -3.14 -6.62
N ARG A 24 -7.74 -2.88 -5.32
CA ARG A 24 -6.60 -3.23 -4.45
C ARG A 24 -6.32 -4.72 -4.39
N TRP A 25 -7.35 -5.51 -4.64
CA TRP A 25 -7.27 -6.97 -4.60
C TRP A 25 -6.84 -7.58 -5.95
N GLY A 26 -6.38 -6.76 -6.89
CA GLY A 26 -5.98 -7.17 -8.23
C GLY A 26 -7.08 -7.03 -9.28
N ALA A 27 -6.89 -7.72 -10.39
CA ALA A 27 -7.85 -7.76 -11.49
C ALA A 27 -9.01 -8.72 -11.16
N MET A 28 -10.24 -8.26 -11.36
CA MET A 28 -11.44 -9.01 -10.99
C MET A 28 -12.45 -9.02 -12.15
N ASN A 29 -13.15 -10.14 -12.31
CA ASN A 29 -14.38 -10.22 -13.06
C ASN A 29 -15.54 -9.99 -12.10
N VAL A 30 -16.38 -9.01 -12.41
CA VAL A 30 -17.55 -8.65 -11.62
C VAL A 30 -18.79 -8.97 -12.44
N GLU A 31 -19.73 -9.70 -11.84
CA GLU A 31 -21.03 -9.97 -12.45
C GLU A 31 -22.05 -8.96 -11.94
N VAL A 32 -22.73 -8.29 -12.87
CA VAL A 32 -23.77 -7.31 -12.57
C VAL A 32 -25.11 -7.80 -13.07
N LYS A 33 -26.14 -7.76 -12.22
CA LYS A 33 -27.53 -8.01 -12.54
C LYS A 33 -28.40 -6.87 -12.01
N ASP A 34 -29.25 -6.34 -12.82
CA ASP A 34 -30.17 -5.24 -12.46
C ASP A 34 -29.47 -4.07 -11.73
N GLY A 35 -28.31 -3.68 -12.23
CA GLY A 35 -27.51 -2.60 -11.65
C GLY A 35 -26.79 -2.92 -10.34
N LYS A 36 -26.81 -4.18 -9.89
CA LYS A 36 -26.16 -4.62 -8.66
C LYS A 36 -25.07 -5.64 -8.93
N ILE A 37 -23.97 -5.52 -8.22
CA ILE A 37 -22.93 -6.54 -8.20
C ILE A 37 -23.47 -7.74 -7.44
N VAL A 38 -23.50 -8.90 -8.10
CA VAL A 38 -23.99 -10.15 -7.50
C VAL A 38 -22.87 -11.14 -7.21
N SER A 39 -21.74 -11.03 -7.91
CA SER A 39 -20.53 -11.82 -7.62
C SER A 39 -19.27 -11.13 -8.12
N SER A 40 -18.15 -11.52 -7.58
CA SER A 40 -16.83 -11.14 -8.10
C SER A 40 -15.83 -12.28 -7.90
N THR A 41 -14.91 -12.41 -8.84
CA THR A 41 -13.86 -13.45 -8.83
C THR A 41 -12.58 -12.90 -9.40
N GLY A 42 -11.43 -13.48 -9.02
CA GLY A 42 -10.15 -13.12 -9.66
C GLY A 42 -10.19 -13.31 -11.18
N ALA A 43 -9.63 -12.37 -11.91
CA ALA A 43 -9.62 -12.40 -13.38
C ALA A 43 -8.40 -13.10 -13.95
N LEU A 44 -7.30 -13.21 -13.18
CA LEU A 44 -6.03 -13.76 -13.64
C LEU A 44 -5.86 -15.19 -13.13
N ALA A 45 -5.35 -16.05 -14.01
CA ALA A 45 -4.92 -17.39 -13.62
C ALA A 45 -3.53 -17.34 -12.99
N LYS A 46 -3.22 -18.33 -12.13
CA LYS A 46 -1.91 -18.48 -11.48
C LYS A 46 -1.51 -17.35 -10.52
N THR A 47 -2.48 -16.64 -9.99
CA THR A 47 -2.28 -15.69 -8.90
C THR A 47 -2.51 -16.36 -7.54
N ILE A 48 -2.12 -15.65 -6.47
CA ILE A 48 -2.43 -16.11 -5.11
C ILE A 48 -3.94 -16.08 -4.91
N PRO A 49 -4.56 -17.18 -4.45
CA PRO A 49 -5.97 -17.19 -4.12
C PRO A 49 -6.28 -16.07 -3.09
N ASN A 50 -7.19 -15.18 -3.45
CA ASN A 50 -7.51 -14.01 -2.65
C ASN A 50 -9.02 -13.93 -2.40
N SER A 51 -9.45 -14.34 -1.22
CA SER A 51 -10.86 -14.30 -0.83
C SER A 51 -11.45 -12.87 -0.84
N LEU A 52 -10.60 -11.84 -0.73
CA LEU A 52 -11.06 -10.45 -0.78
C LEU A 52 -11.59 -10.06 -2.17
N GLN A 53 -11.16 -10.75 -3.22
CA GLN A 53 -11.71 -10.55 -4.57
C GLN A 53 -13.18 -10.93 -4.68
N SER A 54 -13.66 -11.88 -3.86
CA SER A 54 -15.06 -12.31 -3.86
C SER A 54 -16.00 -11.40 -3.04
N THR A 55 -15.47 -10.43 -2.32
CA THR A 55 -16.25 -9.59 -1.39
C THR A 55 -16.81 -8.30 -2.02
N ALA A 56 -16.63 -8.07 -3.32
CA ALA A 56 -17.00 -6.79 -3.93
C ALA A 56 -18.51 -6.48 -3.81
N ALA A 57 -19.39 -7.48 -3.91
CA ALA A 57 -20.81 -7.30 -3.72
C ALA A 57 -21.13 -6.81 -2.31
N ASP A 58 -20.57 -7.47 -1.30
CA ASP A 58 -20.78 -7.12 0.11
C ASP A 58 -20.23 -5.73 0.43
N GLN A 59 -19.05 -5.41 -0.07
CA GLN A 59 -18.42 -4.10 0.16
C GLN A 59 -19.20 -2.95 -0.47
N VAL A 60 -19.80 -3.16 -1.65
CA VAL A 60 -20.53 -2.11 -2.36
C VAL A 60 -21.94 -1.94 -1.82
N HIS A 61 -22.63 -3.02 -1.46
CA HIS A 61 -24.05 -3.00 -1.10
C HIS A 61 -24.34 -3.10 0.39
N THR A 62 -23.30 -3.15 1.24
CA THR A 62 -23.50 -3.16 2.70
C THR A 62 -24.08 -1.87 3.21
N THR A 63 -24.91 -1.98 4.24
CA THR A 63 -25.46 -0.82 4.98
C THR A 63 -24.39 -0.06 5.79
N ALA A 64 -23.24 -0.66 6.04
CA ALA A 64 -22.11 -0.01 6.69
C ALA A 64 -21.41 1.01 5.78
N ARG A 65 -21.62 0.93 4.47
CA ARG A 65 -21.05 1.89 3.51
C ARG A 65 -21.84 3.19 3.53
N ILE A 66 -21.11 4.31 3.58
CA ILE A 66 -21.72 5.64 3.41
C ILE A 66 -22.18 5.78 1.96
N GLN A 67 -23.48 5.93 1.75
CA GLN A 67 -24.12 5.96 0.43
C GLN A 67 -24.31 7.37 -0.11
N HIS A 68 -24.37 8.35 0.78
CA HIS A 68 -24.65 9.75 0.47
C HIS A 68 -23.68 10.66 1.20
N PRO A 69 -23.44 11.88 0.72
CA PRO A 69 -22.71 12.89 1.47
C PRO A 69 -23.40 13.16 2.81
N MET A 70 -22.61 13.14 3.88
CA MET A 70 -23.09 13.36 5.23
C MET A 70 -22.32 14.52 5.85
N VAL A 71 -23.03 15.49 6.42
CA VAL A 71 -22.45 16.67 7.08
C VAL A 71 -22.88 16.70 8.53
N ARG A 72 -21.95 17.06 9.42
CA ARG A 72 -22.28 17.25 10.84
C ARG A 72 -23.34 18.35 10.99
N LYS A 73 -24.35 18.08 11.82
CA LYS A 73 -25.43 19.03 12.06
C LYS A 73 -24.88 20.35 12.63
N SER A 74 -23.98 20.28 13.61
CA SER A 74 -23.38 21.47 14.19
C SER A 74 -22.65 22.36 13.17
N TYR A 75 -22.04 21.74 12.15
CA TYR A 75 -21.39 22.49 11.05
C TYR A 75 -22.43 23.19 10.15
N LEU A 76 -23.57 22.53 9.88
CA LEU A 76 -24.65 23.15 9.10
C LEU A 76 -25.28 24.32 9.87
N ASP A 77 -25.40 24.20 11.19
CA ASP A 77 -25.97 25.23 12.04
C ASP A 77 -25.00 26.43 12.21
N ASN A 78 -23.70 26.16 12.35
CA ASN A 78 -22.67 27.21 12.44
C ASN A 78 -21.28 26.73 11.95
N PRO A 79 -20.94 26.97 10.68
CA PRO A 79 -19.66 26.51 10.11
C PRO A 79 -18.40 27.10 10.72
N LEU A 80 -18.51 28.19 11.47
CA LEU A 80 -17.38 28.89 12.06
C LEU A 80 -17.10 28.53 13.52
N GLN A 81 -17.95 27.75 14.14
CA GLN A 81 -17.75 27.25 15.51
C GLN A 81 -17.26 25.79 15.50
N PRO A 82 -16.30 25.46 16.39
CA PRO A 82 -15.90 24.07 16.55
C PRO A 82 -17.06 23.20 17.02
N ALA A 83 -17.16 22.00 16.47
CA ALA A 83 -18.12 21.02 16.92
C ALA A 83 -17.93 20.72 18.42
N LYS A 84 -19.04 20.59 19.16
CA LYS A 84 -19.03 20.04 20.52
C LYS A 84 -18.51 18.60 20.42
N GLY A 85 -17.92 18.10 21.41
CA GLY A 85 -17.37 16.76 21.60
C GLY A 85 -17.34 15.77 20.43
N ARG A 86 -16.34 14.95 20.38
CA ARG A 86 -16.18 13.91 19.37
C ARG A 86 -17.18 12.78 19.68
N GLY A 87 -18.06 12.43 18.71
CA GLY A 87 -19.07 11.40 18.89
C GLY A 87 -20.43 11.90 19.37
N GLU A 88 -20.54 13.16 19.77
CA GLU A 88 -21.81 13.75 20.28
C GLU A 88 -22.64 14.42 19.19
N ASP A 89 -22.06 14.63 18.00
CA ASP A 89 -22.74 15.29 16.90
C ASP A 89 -23.49 14.27 16.03
N THR A 90 -24.56 14.72 15.41
CA THR A 90 -25.32 13.92 14.45
C THR A 90 -24.92 14.29 13.03
N TYR A 91 -25.13 13.35 12.10
CA TYR A 91 -24.89 13.59 10.69
C TYR A 91 -26.19 13.75 9.93
N VAL A 92 -26.22 14.71 9.02
CA VAL A 92 -27.36 15.00 8.15
C VAL A 92 -26.97 14.67 6.71
N GLN A 93 -27.81 13.92 6.03
CA GLN A 93 -27.65 13.67 4.60
C GLN A 93 -27.87 14.96 3.83
N VAL A 94 -26.98 15.25 2.87
CA VAL A 94 -27.07 16.38 1.97
C VAL A 94 -26.92 15.92 0.51
N SER A 95 -27.31 16.76 -0.44
CA SER A 95 -27.02 16.47 -1.84
C SER A 95 -25.52 16.65 -2.16
N TRP A 96 -25.05 16.03 -3.22
CA TRP A 96 -23.69 16.27 -3.73
C TRP A 96 -23.44 17.75 -4.07
N GLU A 97 -24.42 18.42 -4.65
CA GLU A 97 -24.34 19.85 -4.94
C GLU A 97 -24.12 20.68 -3.67
N GLN A 98 -24.90 20.40 -2.63
CA GLN A 98 -24.74 21.06 -1.34
C GLN A 98 -23.38 20.76 -0.70
N ALA A 99 -22.93 19.50 -0.70
CA ALA A 99 -21.64 19.12 -0.15
C ALA A 99 -20.47 19.83 -0.85
N LEU A 100 -20.48 19.83 -2.17
CA LEU A 100 -19.45 20.51 -2.99
C LEU A 100 -19.46 22.02 -2.80
N LYS A 101 -20.65 22.62 -2.67
CA LYS A 101 -20.78 24.05 -2.37
C LYS A 101 -20.14 24.39 -1.01
N LEU A 102 -20.45 23.62 0.04
CA LEU A 102 -19.87 23.84 1.37
C LEU A 102 -18.34 23.71 1.36
N ILE A 103 -17.80 22.73 0.68
CA ILE A 103 -16.35 22.56 0.52
C ILE A 103 -15.74 23.75 -0.21
N HIS A 104 -16.33 24.15 -1.33
CA HIS A 104 -15.83 25.28 -2.12
C HIS A 104 -15.84 26.58 -1.33
N GLU A 105 -16.92 26.90 -0.65
CA GLU A 105 -17.06 28.13 0.15
C GLU A 105 -15.97 28.21 1.25
N GLN A 106 -15.71 27.12 1.96
CA GLN A 106 -14.69 27.10 3.00
C GLN A 106 -13.28 27.16 2.42
N HIS A 107 -13.02 26.41 1.36
CA HIS A 107 -11.74 26.44 0.66
C HIS A 107 -11.40 27.85 0.17
N ASP A 108 -12.35 28.49 -0.50
CA ASP A 108 -12.18 29.85 -1.04
C ASP A 108 -12.01 30.90 0.07
N ARG A 109 -12.80 30.79 1.14
CA ARG A 109 -12.69 31.65 2.32
C ARG A 109 -11.30 31.58 2.97
N ILE A 110 -10.80 30.36 3.21
CA ILE A 110 -9.49 30.16 3.87
C ILE A 110 -8.37 30.65 2.94
N ARG A 111 -8.43 30.32 1.67
CA ARG A 111 -7.43 30.73 0.69
C ARG A 111 -7.35 32.25 0.53
N LYS A 112 -8.49 32.93 0.47
CA LYS A 112 -8.53 34.39 0.37
C LYS A 112 -8.02 35.10 1.61
N ALA A 113 -8.30 34.55 2.79
CA ALA A 113 -7.89 35.16 4.06
C ALA A 113 -6.42 34.87 4.41
N ASN A 114 -5.89 33.69 4.10
CA ASN A 114 -4.63 33.21 4.64
C ASN A 114 -3.66 32.66 3.58
N GLY A 115 -4.05 32.65 2.32
CA GLY A 115 -3.27 32.08 1.22
C GLY A 115 -3.36 30.53 1.14
N PRO A 116 -2.79 29.95 0.06
CA PRO A 116 -2.87 28.51 -0.19
C PRO A 116 -2.10 27.66 0.84
N SER A 117 -1.08 28.21 1.46
CA SER A 117 -0.28 27.51 2.49
C SER A 117 -1.06 27.19 3.76
N ALA A 118 -2.20 27.86 3.99
CA ALA A 118 -3.08 27.59 5.12
C ALA A 118 -3.97 26.34 4.91
N ILE A 119 -3.92 25.74 3.73
CA ILE A 119 -4.68 24.53 3.39
C ILE A 119 -3.70 23.36 3.33
N PHE A 120 -3.79 22.45 4.29
CA PHE A 120 -3.06 21.19 4.24
C PHE A 120 -3.87 20.17 3.47
N ALA A 121 -3.23 19.50 2.51
CA ALA A 121 -3.86 18.42 1.78
C ALA A 121 -2.90 17.23 1.63
N GLY A 122 -3.37 16.06 2.04
CA GLY A 122 -2.65 14.82 1.93
C GLY A 122 -3.59 13.65 1.78
N SER A 123 -3.17 12.67 1.03
CA SER A 123 -3.81 11.37 0.95
C SER A 123 -2.72 10.34 1.02
N TYR A 124 -2.80 9.48 2.01
CA TYR A 124 -1.87 8.38 2.19
C TYR A 124 -2.63 7.07 2.04
N GLY A 125 -1.94 6.13 1.52
CA GLY A 125 -2.44 4.78 1.33
C GLY A 125 -1.83 4.17 0.09
N TRP A 126 -1.98 2.88 0.00
CA TRP A 126 -1.39 2.13 -1.09
C TRP A 126 -2.01 2.53 -2.43
N ARG A 127 -1.17 2.53 -3.43
CA ARG A 127 -1.58 2.84 -4.80
C ARG A 127 -2.58 1.79 -5.26
N SER A 128 -3.66 2.24 -5.87
CA SER A 128 -4.52 1.36 -6.62
C SER A 128 -4.00 1.25 -8.07
N SER A 129 -4.45 0.24 -8.76
CA SER A 129 -4.01 -0.17 -10.09
C SER A 129 -4.45 0.77 -11.21
N GLY A 130 -4.26 2.05 -11.06
CA GLY A 130 -4.56 3.01 -12.13
C GLY A 130 -4.55 4.45 -11.67
N VAL A 131 -4.50 5.37 -12.62
CA VAL A 131 -4.42 6.81 -12.33
C VAL A 131 -5.72 7.33 -11.71
N LEU A 132 -6.87 6.90 -12.22
CA LEU A 132 -8.18 7.35 -11.76
C LEU A 132 -8.58 6.77 -10.38
N HIS A 133 -7.99 5.65 -10.00
CA HIS A 133 -8.21 5.02 -8.69
C HIS A 133 -7.25 5.55 -7.61
N LYS A 134 -6.29 6.38 -7.98
CA LYS A 134 -5.29 6.91 -7.07
C LYS A 134 -5.78 8.23 -6.47
N ALA A 135 -6.41 8.15 -5.30
CA ALA A 135 -6.96 9.31 -4.59
C ALA A 135 -5.92 10.43 -4.40
N GLN A 136 -4.68 10.08 -4.11
CA GLN A 136 -3.57 11.04 -3.97
C GLN A 136 -3.35 11.87 -5.24
N THR A 137 -3.32 11.24 -6.41
CA THR A 137 -3.13 11.95 -7.69
C THR A 137 -4.29 12.88 -7.99
N LEU A 138 -5.53 12.43 -7.74
CA LEU A 138 -6.72 13.26 -7.95
C LEU A 138 -6.80 14.42 -6.98
N LEU A 139 -6.45 14.20 -5.70
CA LEU A 139 -6.38 15.26 -4.70
C LEU A 139 -5.33 16.31 -5.06
N GLN A 140 -4.13 15.90 -5.43
CA GLN A 140 -3.06 16.82 -5.85
C GLN A 140 -3.46 17.62 -7.09
N ARG A 141 -4.12 16.98 -8.07
CA ARG A 141 -4.64 17.66 -9.24
C ARG A 141 -5.66 18.75 -8.86
N TYR A 142 -6.63 18.39 -8.00
CA TYR A 142 -7.63 19.36 -7.54
C TYR A 142 -6.97 20.54 -6.81
N MET A 143 -6.09 20.27 -5.86
CA MET A 143 -5.45 21.29 -5.05
C MET A 143 -4.55 22.23 -5.86
N ASN A 144 -3.82 21.71 -6.85
CA ASN A 144 -3.01 22.51 -7.76
C ASN A 144 -3.89 23.42 -8.65
N LEU A 145 -4.98 22.90 -9.18
CA LEU A 145 -5.95 23.70 -9.95
C LEU A 145 -6.65 24.74 -9.08
N ALA A 146 -6.83 24.46 -7.80
CA ALA A 146 -7.44 25.39 -6.84
C ALA A 146 -6.47 26.44 -6.30
N GLY A 147 -5.23 26.48 -6.74
CA GLY A 147 -4.24 27.53 -6.42
C GLY A 147 -3.16 27.14 -5.42
N GLY A 148 -3.01 25.86 -5.13
CA GLY A 148 -1.95 25.35 -4.29
C GLY A 148 -2.38 24.97 -2.86
N TYR A 149 -1.46 24.35 -2.13
CA TYR A 149 -1.68 23.81 -0.78
C TYR A 149 -0.36 23.49 -0.09
N SER A 150 -0.39 23.28 1.22
CA SER A 150 0.72 22.66 1.96
C SER A 150 0.57 21.14 1.90
N GLY A 151 1.59 20.47 1.41
CA GLY A 151 1.68 19.01 1.39
C GLY A 151 2.54 18.47 2.53
N HIS A 152 2.92 17.20 2.42
CA HIS A 152 3.87 16.55 3.31
C HIS A 152 5.02 15.96 2.50
N SER A 153 6.14 15.73 3.15
CA SER A 153 7.29 15.03 2.61
C SER A 153 7.55 13.77 3.43
N GLY A 154 7.99 12.70 2.75
CA GLY A 154 8.19 11.40 3.37
C GLY A 154 6.89 10.64 3.62
N ASP A 155 7.01 9.52 4.30
CA ASP A 155 5.88 8.70 4.72
C ASP A 155 6.13 8.07 6.11
N TYR A 156 5.15 7.36 6.63
CA TYR A 156 5.29 6.69 7.94
C TYR A 156 5.90 5.29 7.83
N SER A 157 5.64 4.58 6.73
CA SER A 157 6.04 3.18 6.58
C SER A 157 7.54 3.01 6.44
N THR A 158 8.20 3.95 5.76
CA THR A 158 9.64 3.93 5.47
C THR A 158 10.36 5.18 5.97
N GLY A 159 9.71 5.99 6.80
CA GLY A 159 10.23 7.27 7.24
C GLY A 159 11.59 7.19 7.92
N ALA A 160 11.79 6.22 8.81
CA ALA A 160 13.08 6.00 9.46
C ALA A 160 14.16 5.60 8.44
N ALA A 161 13.84 4.69 7.53
CA ALA A 161 14.77 4.30 6.46
C ALA A 161 15.11 5.46 5.54
N GLN A 162 14.15 6.28 5.16
CA GLN A 162 14.38 7.48 4.33
C GLN A 162 15.34 8.48 4.98
N VAL A 163 15.36 8.56 6.30
CA VAL A 163 16.27 9.44 7.04
C VAL A 163 17.64 8.80 7.21
N ILE A 164 17.72 7.51 7.54
CA ILE A 164 18.98 6.86 7.93
C ILE A 164 19.76 6.29 6.74
N MET A 165 19.06 5.65 5.78
CA MET A 165 19.74 4.94 4.68
C MET A 165 20.67 5.81 3.83
N PRO A 166 20.38 7.10 3.55
CA PRO A 166 21.34 7.96 2.85
C PRO A 166 22.67 8.12 3.58
N HIS A 167 22.69 8.06 4.90
CA HIS A 167 23.90 8.15 5.71
C HIS A 167 24.65 6.81 5.83
N VAL A 168 23.94 5.68 5.66
CA VAL A 168 24.52 4.34 5.81
C VAL A 168 25.01 3.80 4.47
N VAL A 169 24.17 3.88 3.43
CA VAL A 169 24.47 3.30 2.11
C VAL A 169 24.54 4.33 0.97
N GLY A 170 24.42 5.62 1.28
CA GLY A 170 24.58 6.71 0.30
C GLY A 170 23.32 7.03 -0.52
N SER A 171 22.27 6.26 -0.42
CA SER A 171 21.02 6.49 -1.17
C SER A 171 19.78 6.02 -0.44
N VAL A 172 18.60 6.39 -0.96
CA VAL A 172 17.29 5.94 -0.48
C VAL A 172 16.79 4.77 -1.35
N GLU A 173 17.64 3.80 -1.59
CA GLU A 173 17.33 2.67 -2.50
C GLU A 173 16.27 1.70 -1.98
N VAL A 174 15.62 2.01 -0.89
CA VAL A 174 14.51 1.21 -0.34
C VAL A 174 13.39 0.97 -1.37
N TYR A 175 13.34 1.78 -2.43
CA TYR A 175 12.40 1.64 -3.55
C TYR A 175 13.03 1.08 -4.85
N GLU A 176 14.34 0.89 -4.90
CA GLU A 176 15.08 0.41 -6.07
C GLU A 176 15.52 -1.04 -5.84
N GLN A 177 14.54 -1.91 -5.78
CA GLN A 177 14.75 -3.33 -5.47
C GLN A 177 15.22 -4.10 -6.68
N GLN A 178 15.99 -5.17 -6.44
CA GLN A 178 16.36 -6.12 -7.49
C GLN A 178 15.14 -6.87 -8.02
N THR A 179 15.19 -7.24 -9.28
CA THR A 179 14.11 -8.01 -9.91
C THR A 179 14.24 -9.51 -9.62
N TRP A 180 13.14 -10.22 -9.57
CA TRP A 180 13.13 -11.66 -9.37
C TRP A 180 13.96 -12.45 -10.38
N PRO A 181 13.97 -12.14 -11.69
CA PRO A 181 14.87 -12.82 -12.63
C PRO A 181 16.34 -12.74 -12.21
N LEU A 182 16.82 -11.56 -11.80
CA LEU A 182 18.21 -11.39 -11.34
C LEU A 182 18.50 -12.16 -10.05
N ILE A 183 17.55 -12.20 -9.11
CA ILE A 183 17.67 -12.98 -7.87
C ILE A 183 17.75 -14.47 -8.21
N LEU A 184 16.88 -14.95 -9.06
CA LEU A 184 16.84 -16.37 -9.47
C LEU A 184 18.10 -16.80 -10.23
N GLU A 185 18.66 -15.91 -11.03
CA GLU A 185 19.88 -16.18 -11.79
C GLU A 185 21.15 -16.18 -10.90
N ASN A 186 21.30 -15.15 -10.07
CA ASN A 186 22.58 -14.83 -9.44
C ASN A 186 22.68 -15.25 -7.96
N SER A 187 21.57 -15.41 -7.23
CA SER A 187 21.61 -15.78 -5.81
C SER A 187 21.88 -17.27 -5.61
N GLN A 188 22.70 -17.62 -4.63
CA GLN A 188 22.94 -19.00 -4.21
C GLN A 188 22.04 -19.40 -3.04
N VAL A 189 21.65 -18.45 -2.22
CA VAL A 189 20.73 -18.58 -1.10
C VAL A 189 19.80 -17.38 -1.05
N VAL A 190 18.55 -17.60 -0.68
CA VAL A 190 17.57 -16.52 -0.50
C VAL A 190 17.16 -16.44 0.96
N VAL A 191 17.30 -15.28 1.57
CA VAL A 191 16.90 -15.03 2.96
C VAL A 191 15.62 -14.20 2.96
N LEU A 192 14.56 -14.74 3.55
CA LEU A 192 13.29 -14.05 3.80
C LEU A 192 13.29 -13.60 5.25
N TRP A 193 13.57 -12.32 5.50
CA TRP A 193 13.66 -11.76 6.84
C TRP A 193 12.40 -10.93 7.16
N GLY A 194 11.58 -11.42 8.09
CA GLY A 194 10.36 -10.77 8.51
C GLY A 194 9.38 -10.53 7.36
N MET A 195 9.29 -11.45 6.40
CA MET A 195 8.44 -11.25 5.23
C MET A 195 7.58 -12.47 4.90
N ASN A 196 6.31 -12.20 4.65
CA ASN A 196 5.33 -13.17 4.18
C ASN A 196 4.77 -12.77 2.81
N PRO A 197 5.55 -12.97 1.72
CA PRO A 197 5.16 -12.55 0.37
C PRO A 197 3.84 -13.14 -0.11
N LEU A 198 3.53 -14.39 0.23
CA LEU A 198 2.28 -15.02 -0.20
C LEU A 198 1.05 -14.33 0.39
N ASN A 199 1.21 -13.64 1.53
CA ASN A 199 0.15 -12.79 2.06
C ASN A 199 0.14 -11.39 1.44
N THR A 200 1.31 -10.75 1.34
CA THR A 200 1.38 -9.38 0.84
C THR A 200 1.06 -9.24 -0.64
N LEU A 201 1.33 -10.26 -1.43
CA LEU A 201 0.97 -10.31 -2.86
C LEU A 201 -0.54 -10.41 -3.13
N LYS A 202 -1.37 -10.64 -2.11
CA LYS A 202 -2.84 -10.54 -2.22
C LYS A 202 -3.32 -9.12 -2.48
N ILE A 203 -2.44 -8.14 -2.39
CA ILE A 203 -2.75 -6.74 -2.60
C ILE A 203 -1.95 -6.22 -3.79
N ALA A 204 -2.67 -5.77 -4.81
CA ALA A 204 -2.08 -5.12 -5.98
C ALA A 204 -1.62 -3.71 -5.61
N TRP A 205 -0.35 -3.55 -5.30
CA TRP A 205 0.18 -2.23 -4.94
C TRP A 205 0.36 -1.32 -6.16
N SER A 206 1.12 -1.76 -7.14
CA SER A 206 1.47 -0.91 -8.30
C SER A 206 1.13 -1.55 -9.63
N SER A 207 0.82 -2.84 -9.65
CA SER A 207 0.34 -3.54 -10.83
C SER A 207 -0.77 -4.53 -10.46
N THR A 208 -1.57 -4.89 -11.45
CA THR A 208 -2.68 -5.85 -11.30
C THR A 208 -2.34 -7.22 -11.85
N ASP A 209 -1.13 -7.42 -12.32
CA ASP A 209 -0.72 -8.69 -12.95
C ASP A 209 -0.47 -9.81 -11.95
N GLU A 210 -0.18 -9.49 -10.69
CA GLU A 210 -0.01 -10.43 -9.58
C GLU A 210 0.97 -11.58 -9.89
N GLN A 211 1.99 -11.34 -10.72
CA GLN A 211 2.93 -12.35 -11.21
C GLN A 211 3.91 -12.87 -10.14
N GLY A 212 3.95 -12.27 -8.98
CA GLY A 212 4.89 -12.62 -7.90
C GLY A 212 4.87 -14.10 -7.53
N LEU A 213 3.71 -14.76 -7.53
CA LEU A 213 3.59 -16.17 -7.17
C LEU A 213 4.41 -17.09 -8.09
N GLU A 214 4.46 -16.79 -9.39
CA GLU A 214 5.22 -17.58 -10.36
C GLU A 214 6.72 -17.59 -10.03
N TYR A 215 7.28 -16.47 -9.59
CA TYR A 215 8.68 -16.41 -9.18
C TYR A 215 8.97 -17.25 -7.92
N PHE A 216 8.04 -17.33 -6.98
CA PHE A 216 8.17 -18.22 -5.82
C PHE A 216 8.12 -19.70 -6.23
N HIS A 217 7.29 -20.07 -7.18
CA HIS A 217 7.31 -21.43 -7.76
C HIS A 217 8.64 -21.72 -8.44
N GLN A 218 9.21 -20.79 -9.20
CA GLN A 218 10.52 -20.94 -9.82
C GLN A 218 11.62 -21.07 -8.77
N LEU A 219 11.61 -20.27 -7.70
CA LEU A 219 12.55 -20.36 -6.60
C LEU A 219 12.48 -21.74 -5.93
N LYS A 220 11.28 -22.22 -5.60
CA LYS A 220 11.10 -23.54 -5.02
C LYS A 220 11.62 -24.65 -5.94
N LYS A 221 11.31 -24.58 -7.25
CA LYS A 221 11.76 -25.54 -8.26
C LYS A 221 13.28 -25.51 -8.46
N SER A 222 13.92 -24.38 -8.27
CA SER A 222 15.38 -24.24 -8.44
C SER A 222 16.19 -25.04 -7.41
N GLY A 223 15.58 -25.48 -6.31
CA GLY A 223 16.26 -26.16 -5.20
C GLY A 223 17.23 -25.27 -4.41
N LYS A 224 17.25 -23.96 -4.67
CA LYS A 224 18.08 -23.02 -3.89
C LYS A 224 17.61 -22.99 -2.44
N PRO A 225 18.54 -23.03 -1.47
CA PRO A 225 18.18 -22.90 -0.06
C PRO A 225 17.44 -21.60 0.22
N VAL A 226 16.35 -21.67 0.98
CA VAL A 226 15.64 -20.53 1.52
C VAL A 226 15.81 -20.53 3.03
N ILE A 227 16.26 -19.42 3.60
CA ILE A 227 16.31 -19.20 5.03
C ILE A 227 15.20 -18.21 5.38
N ALA A 228 14.22 -18.65 6.17
CA ALA A 228 13.12 -17.80 6.61
C ALA A 228 13.30 -17.43 8.07
N ILE A 229 13.48 -16.16 8.34
CA ILE A 229 13.65 -15.59 9.69
C ILE A 229 12.37 -14.85 10.03
N ASP A 230 11.50 -15.49 10.80
CA ASP A 230 10.19 -14.93 11.16
C ASP A 230 9.72 -15.59 12.47
N PRO A 231 9.20 -14.84 13.45
CA PRO A 231 8.67 -15.40 14.68
C PRO A 231 7.46 -16.33 14.45
N ILE A 232 6.82 -16.24 13.30
CA ILE A 232 5.63 -17.03 12.91
C ILE A 232 5.96 -17.92 11.72
N CYS A 233 5.59 -19.20 11.79
CA CYS A 233 5.60 -20.06 10.63
C CYS A 233 4.46 -19.65 9.70
N SER A 234 4.80 -18.83 8.71
CA SER A 234 3.84 -18.25 7.77
C SER A 234 3.51 -19.18 6.62
N GLU A 235 2.41 -18.91 5.91
CA GLU A 235 2.05 -19.63 4.68
C GLU A 235 3.16 -19.63 3.61
N THR A 236 4.04 -18.63 3.62
CA THR A 236 5.22 -18.59 2.74
C THR A 236 6.24 -19.65 3.16
N ILE A 237 6.48 -19.82 4.45
CA ILE A 237 7.40 -20.84 4.97
C ILE A 237 6.85 -22.23 4.67
N GLU A 238 5.57 -22.46 4.95
CA GLU A 238 4.88 -23.71 4.62
C GLU A 238 4.91 -24.03 3.12
N PHE A 239 4.76 -23.02 2.27
CA PHE A 239 4.86 -23.16 0.82
C PHE A 239 6.22 -23.72 0.39
N PHE A 240 7.33 -23.26 0.96
CA PHE A 240 8.66 -23.78 0.64
C PHE A 240 8.89 -25.15 1.25
N GLY A 241 8.31 -25.48 2.39
CA GLY A 241 8.45 -26.78 3.06
C GLY A 241 9.91 -27.12 3.32
N ASP A 242 10.35 -28.31 2.92
CA ASP A 242 11.72 -28.80 3.13
C ASP A 242 12.82 -27.97 2.46
N ASN A 243 12.48 -27.10 1.51
CA ASN A 243 13.42 -26.17 0.89
C ASN A 243 13.70 -24.94 1.79
N ALA A 244 12.96 -24.76 2.87
CA ALA A 244 13.15 -23.65 3.81
C ALA A 244 13.72 -24.10 5.15
N THR A 245 14.74 -23.39 5.60
CA THR A 245 15.16 -23.44 7.00
C THR A 245 14.47 -22.30 7.75
N TRP A 246 13.56 -22.64 8.65
CA TRP A 246 12.87 -21.65 9.46
C TRP A 246 13.63 -21.37 10.76
N ILE A 247 13.90 -20.11 11.01
CA ILE A 247 14.51 -19.60 12.25
C ILE A 247 13.48 -18.66 12.89
N ALA A 248 13.02 -19.01 14.11
CA ALA A 248 12.03 -18.24 14.85
C ALA A 248 12.69 -17.39 15.95
N PRO A 249 13.10 -16.14 15.67
CA PRO A 249 13.64 -15.27 16.72
C PRO A 249 12.51 -14.75 17.61
N ASN A 250 12.85 -14.38 18.83
CA ASN A 250 11.93 -13.58 19.64
C ASN A 250 11.72 -12.20 19.00
N MET A 251 10.51 -11.68 19.06
CA MET A 251 10.21 -10.34 18.54
C MET A 251 11.13 -9.29 19.18
N GLY A 252 11.64 -8.38 18.34
CA GLY A 252 12.55 -7.31 18.79
C GLY A 252 14.00 -7.72 18.98
N THR A 253 14.41 -8.94 18.59
CA THR A 253 15.79 -9.43 18.70
C THR A 253 16.54 -9.47 17.36
N ASP A 254 16.01 -8.86 16.32
CA ASP A 254 16.61 -8.86 14.98
C ASP A 254 18.04 -8.33 14.98
N VAL A 255 18.28 -7.21 15.68
CA VAL A 255 19.62 -6.61 15.77
C VAL A 255 20.59 -7.55 16.48
N ALA A 256 20.16 -8.21 17.55
CA ALA A 256 21.00 -9.18 18.27
C ALA A 256 21.37 -10.37 17.36
N LEU A 257 20.41 -10.86 16.56
CA LEU A 257 20.67 -11.92 15.57
C LEU A 257 21.66 -11.46 14.49
N MET A 258 21.50 -10.24 13.97
CA MET A 258 22.42 -9.66 12.99
C MET A 258 23.85 -9.52 13.55
N LEU A 259 23.98 -9.02 14.77
CA LEU A 259 25.27 -8.93 15.48
C LEU A 259 25.89 -10.33 15.72
N GLY A 260 25.08 -11.33 16.07
CA GLY A 260 25.54 -12.71 16.22
C GLY A 260 26.06 -13.31 14.91
N ILE A 261 25.42 -12.97 13.77
CA ILE A 261 25.90 -13.38 12.43
C ILE A 261 27.24 -12.67 12.14
N ALA A 262 27.34 -11.37 12.36
CA ALA A 262 28.56 -10.59 12.15
C ALA A 262 29.71 -11.15 13.01
N HIS A 263 29.49 -11.35 14.31
CA HIS A 263 30.47 -11.94 15.21
C HIS A 263 30.94 -13.32 14.73
N THR A 264 30.03 -14.17 14.27
CA THR A 264 30.36 -15.49 13.74
C THR A 264 31.23 -15.40 12.48
N LEU A 265 30.92 -14.50 11.56
CA LEU A 265 31.72 -14.28 10.35
C LEU A 265 33.13 -13.79 10.70
N MET A 266 33.24 -12.88 11.66
CA MET A 266 34.52 -12.33 12.12
C MET A 266 35.37 -13.38 12.81
N THR A 267 34.82 -14.08 13.78
CA THR A 267 35.56 -15.10 14.58
C THR A 267 35.99 -16.31 13.75
N GLN A 268 35.23 -16.64 12.70
CA GLN A 268 35.60 -17.69 11.75
C GLN A 268 36.48 -17.20 10.59
N GLY A 269 36.84 -15.93 10.53
CA GLY A 269 37.64 -15.35 9.45
C GLY A 269 36.97 -15.37 8.09
N LYS A 270 35.61 -15.37 8.04
CA LYS A 270 34.81 -15.46 6.82
C LYS A 270 34.36 -14.10 6.28
N HIS A 271 34.69 -13.02 6.98
CA HIS A 271 34.41 -11.66 6.52
C HIS A 271 35.43 -11.22 5.45
N ASP A 272 35.00 -10.47 4.46
CA ASP A 272 35.85 -9.94 3.40
C ASP A 272 36.54 -8.65 3.88
N LYS A 273 37.78 -8.80 4.40
CA LYS A 273 38.56 -7.67 4.93
C LYS A 273 38.87 -6.62 3.85
N VAL A 274 39.13 -7.06 2.60
CA VAL A 274 39.45 -6.14 1.51
C VAL A 274 38.23 -5.28 1.16
N PHE A 275 37.05 -5.89 1.11
CA PHE A 275 35.81 -5.17 0.91
C PHE A 275 35.53 -4.18 2.04
N LEU A 276 35.68 -4.63 3.30
CA LEU A 276 35.40 -3.78 4.46
C LEU A 276 36.33 -2.58 4.53
N GLU A 277 37.63 -2.78 4.29
CA GLU A 277 38.62 -1.69 4.24
C GLU A 277 38.32 -0.68 3.13
N LYS A 278 37.94 -1.16 1.95
CA LYS A 278 37.74 -0.32 0.77
C LYS A 278 36.41 0.42 0.74
N TYR A 279 35.35 -0.23 1.22
CA TYR A 279 33.96 0.24 0.99
C TYR A 279 33.18 0.61 2.25
N THR A 280 33.77 0.46 3.44
CA THR A 280 33.10 0.82 4.69
C THR A 280 33.89 1.84 5.50
N THR A 281 33.18 2.54 6.38
CA THR A 281 33.78 3.46 7.36
C THR A 281 33.33 3.04 8.76
N GLY A 282 34.27 3.04 9.72
CA GLY A 282 33.97 2.69 11.12
C GLY A 282 34.01 1.19 11.42
N TYR A 283 34.46 0.36 10.47
CA TYR A 283 34.55 -1.09 10.70
C TYR A 283 35.46 -1.46 11.87
N PRO A 284 36.66 -0.85 12.07
CA PRO A 284 37.53 -1.17 13.22
C PRO A 284 36.83 -0.94 14.58
N GLN A 285 36.06 0.13 14.70
CA GLN A 285 35.30 0.43 15.93
C GLN A 285 34.11 -0.52 16.13
N PHE A 286 33.55 -1.03 15.03
CA PHE A 286 32.49 -2.03 15.08
C PHE A 286 33.02 -3.41 15.48
N GLU A 287 34.25 -3.74 15.11
CA GLU A 287 34.91 -5.03 15.44
C GLU A 287 35.26 -5.15 16.91
N GLU A 288 35.61 -4.04 17.61
CA GLU A 288 35.82 -3.98 19.06
C GLU A 288 34.56 -4.33 19.89
#